data_e8addea3324ff9f8ad1dd5108af1d757
#
_entry.id   e8addea3324ff9f8ad1dd5108af1d757
#
_cell.length_a   1.000
_cell.length_b   1.000
_cell.length_c   1.000
_cell.angle_alpha   90.00
_cell.angle_beta   90.00
_cell.angle_gamma   90.00
#
_symmetry.space_group_name_H-M   'P 1'
#
loop_
_entity.id
_entity.type
_entity.pdbx_description
1 polymer ?
#
loop_
_entity_poly.entity_id
_entity_poly.type
_entity_poly.pdbx_seq_one_letter_code
_entity_poly.pdbx_strand_id
1 'polypeptide(L)'
;EELKRRGARRIVFLQVSAPFHCVLMKPAEERMAERLDRVPWRDPSIPWLNNVNAEPITDGSTAREVLKRQITAPVLWTRIVRRLWELGVRTFVEVGPGRVLTGLIKRIIPDAECVNVNDLETLEAALRRWPR
;
A
#
# COMPACT_ATOMS: atom_id res chain seq x y z
N GLU A 1 -12.43 9.86 25.14
CA GLU A 1 -13.67 9.70 25.94
C GLU A 1 -14.91 9.51 25.04
N GLU A 2 -15.18 10.39 24.04
CA GLU A 2 -16.36 10.30 23.17
C GLU A 2 -16.43 8.98 22.40
N LEU A 3 -15.32 8.52 21.84
CA LEU A 3 -15.27 7.23 21.12
C LEU A 3 -15.63 6.05 22.04
N LYS A 4 -15.21 6.07 23.31
CA LYS A 4 -15.59 5.04 24.29
C LYS A 4 -17.09 5.08 24.59
N ARG A 5 -17.66 6.28 24.76
CA ARG A 5 -19.11 6.46 24.95
C ARG A 5 -19.92 5.93 23.77
N ARG A 6 -19.37 6.00 22.54
CA ARG A 6 -19.97 5.44 21.31
C ARG A 6 -19.66 3.95 21.09
N GLY A 7 -19.10 3.25 22.10
CA GLY A 7 -18.90 1.81 22.06
C GLY A 7 -17.56 1.34 21.48
N ALA A 8 -16.57 2.22 21.32
CA ALA A 8 -15.24 1.80 20.91
C ALA A 8 -14.60 0.93 22.00
N ARG A 9 -14.32 -0.34 21.65
CA ARG A 9 -13.72 -1.32 22.57
C ARG A 9 -12.24 -1.04 22.84
N ARG A 10 -11.53 -0.49 21.84
CA ARG A 10 -10.11 -0.16 21.94
C ARG A 10 -9.80 1.11 21.18
N ILE A 11 -9.04 2.00 21.80
CA ILE A 11 -8.55 3.25 21.21
C ILE A 11 -7.03 3.24 21.37
N VAL A 12 -6.31 3.46 20.29
CA VAL A 12 -4.84 3.51 20.27
C VAL A 12 -4.40 4.78 19.57
N PHE A 13 -3.54 5.56 20.23
CA PHE A 13 -2.85 6.67 19.60
C PHE A 13 -1.71 6.12 18.74
N LEU A 14 -1.71 6.48 17.46
CA LEU A 14 -0.64 6.08 16.56
C LEU A 14 0.57 7.01 16.75
N GLN A 15 1.76 6.43 16.74
CA GLN A 15 3.03 7.16 16.79
C GLN A 15 3.40 7.61 15.36
N VAL A 16 2.73 8.66 14.88
CA VAL A 16 2.96 9.25 13.55
C VAL A 16 3.41 10.69 13.68
N SER A 17 4.34 11.12 12.82
CA SER A 17 4.96 12.45 12.88
C SER A 17 4.24 13.52 12.06
N ALA A 18 3.28 13.13 11.21
CA ALA A 18 2.54 14.04 10.34
C ALA A 18 1.13 13.50 10.03
N PRO A 19 0.20 14.36 9.58
CA PRO A 19 -1.16 13.99 9.22
C PRO A 19 -1.20 13.40 7.80
N PHE A 20 -0.53 12.26 7.59
CA PHE A 20 -0.45 11.62 6.29
C PHE A 20 -1.82 11.28 5.70
N HIS A 21 -1.91 11.27 4.37
CA HIS A 21 -3.09 10.87 3.61
C HIS A 21 -4.35 11.69 3.91
N CYS A 22 -4.20 13.00 4.10
CA CYS A 22 -5.31 13.94 4.25
C CYS A 22 -4.99 15.32 3.65
N VAL A 23 -5.98 16.21 3.58
CA VAL A 23 -5.87 17.54 2.97
C VAL A 23 -4.75 18.41 3.57
N LEU A 24 -4.37 18.19 4.82
CA LEU A 24 -3.26 18.92 5.47
C LEU A 24 -1.89 18.64 4.81
N MET A 25 -1.78 17.58 4.02
CA MET A 25 -0.58 17.28 3.23
C MET A 25 -0.54 17.99 1.87
N LYS A 26 -1.49 18.89 1.56
CA LYS A 26 -1.56 19.59 0.28
C LYS A 26 -0.26 20.29 -0.12
N PRO A 27 0.46 21.01 0.77
CA PRO A 27 1.75 21.59 0.42
C PRO A 27 2.80 20.56 -0.01
N ALA A 28 2.76 19.37 0.59
CA ALA A 28 3.66 18.26 0.20
C ALA A 28 3.27 17.67 -1.16
N GLU A 29 1.97 17.55 -1.45
CA GLU A 29 1.46 17.13 -2.76
C GLU A 29 1.94 18.08 -3.87
N GLU A 30 1.81 19.39 -3.68
CA GLU A 30 2.21 20.41 -4.66
C GLU A 30 3.72 20.34 -4.95
N ARG A 31 4.55 20.28 -3.91
CA ARG A 31 6.01 20.12 -4.07
C ARG A 31 6.41 18.80 -4.73
N MET A 32 5.70 17.72 -4.43
CA MET A 32 5.94 16.42 -5.06
C MET A 32 5.50 16.44 -6.52
N ALA A 33 4.36 17.07 -6.84
CA ALA A 33 3.86 17.18 -8.20
C ALA A 33 4.89 17.83 -9.14
N GLU A 34 5.54 18.92 -8.70
CA GLU A 34 6.62 19.57 -9.48
C GLU A 34 7.79 18.61 -9.78
N ARG A 35 8.11 17.70 -8.86
CA ARG A 35 9.17 16.70 -9.06
C ARG A 35 8.72 15.60 -10.00
N LEU A 36 7.50 15.07 -9.80
CA LEU A 36 6.94 14.01 -10.62
C LEU A 36 6.74 14.46 -12.08
N ASP A 37 6.45 15.73 -12.33
CA ASP A 37 6.32 16.29 -13.69
C ASP A 37 7.66 16.36 -14.45
N ARG A 38 8.78 16.35 -13.74
CA ARG A 38 10.12 16.35 -14.34
C ARG A 38 10.73 14.96 -14.56
N VAL A 39 10.10 13.94 -14.02
CA VAL A 39 10.59 12.54 -14.16
C VAL A 39 10.11 11.98 -15.49
N PRO A 40 11.00 11.33 -16.28
CA PRO A 40 10.56 10.60 -17.45
C PRO A 40 9.78 9.35 -17.02
N TRP A 41 8.51 9.29 -17.37
CA TRP A 41 7.62 8.20 -17.06
C TRP A 41 7.66 7.14 -18.18
N ARG A 42 7.58 5.88 -17.78
CA ARG A 42 7.41 4.73 -18.67
C ARG A 42 6.25 3.90 -18.18
N ASP A 43 5.63 3.16 -19.08
CA ASP A 43 4.61 2.20 -18.71
C ASP A 43 5.22 1.10 -17.84
N PRO A 44 4.56 0.73 -16.73
CA PRO A 44 5.06 -0.33 -15.86
C PRO A 44 4.98 -1.69 -16.59
N SER A 45 6.06 -2.46 -16.54
CA SER A 45 6.08 -3.84 -17.07
C SER A 45 5.24 -4.81 -16.24
N ILE A 46 4.98 -4.46 -14.97
CA ILE A 46 4.12 -5.22 -14.06
C ILE A 46 3.04 -4.26 -13.56
N PRO A 47 1.76 -4.59 -13.74
CA PRO A 47 0.67 -3.77 -13.19
C PRO A 47 0.77 -3.64 -11.67
N TRP A 48 0.45 -2.46 -11.15
CA TRP A 48 0.37 -2.23 -9.70
C TRP A 48 -0.95 -1.54 -9.35
N LEU A 49 -1.47 -1.83 -8.16
CA LEU A 49 -2.68 -1.19 -7.67
C LEU A 49 -2.33 0.07 -6.89
N ASN A 50 -3.01 1.16 -7.24
CA ASN A 50 -2.80 2.44 -6.58
C ASN A 50 -3.68 2.60 -5.33
N ASN A 51 -3.25 3.46 -4.40
CA ASN A 51 -3.94 3.69 -3.14
C ASN A 51 -5.21 4.56 -3.25
N VAL A 52 -5.37 5.32 -4.35
CA VAL A 52 -6.41 6.34 -4.49
C VAL A 52 -7.78 5.75 -4.83
N ASN A 53 -7.81 4.78 -5.75
CA ASN A 53 -9.05 4.14 -6.20
C ASN A 53 -8.98 2.61 -6.20
N ALA A 54 -7.83 2.01 -5.84
CA ALA A 54 -7.59 0.57 -5.82
C ALA A 54 -7.69 -0.09 -7.21
N GLU A 55 -7.39 0.65 -8.28
CA GLU A 55 -7.39 0.13 -9.64
C GLU A 55 -5.97 -0.14 -10.15
N PRO A 56 -5.81 -1.12 -11.06
CA PRO A 56 -4.54 -1.39 -11.70
C PRO A 56 -4.05 -0.21 -12.55
N ILE A 57 -2.77 0.07 -12.50
CA ILE A 57 -2.08 1.05 -13.32
C ILE A 57 -1.20 0.31 -14.31
N THR A 58 -1.35 0.62 -15.59
CA THR A 58 -0.63 0.01 -16.69
C THR A 58 0.08 1.02 -17.60
N ASP A 59 -0.11 2.31 -17.36
CA ASP A 59 0.53 3.37 -18.12
C ASP A 59 1.20 4.43 -17.22
N GLY A 60 2.29 5.01 -17.72
CA GLY A 60 3.10 5.95 -16.96
C GLY A 60 2.42 7.29 -16.71
N SER A 61 1.53 7.73 -17.59
CA SER A 61 0.83 9.01 -17.43
C SER A 61 -0.19 8.94 -16.28
N THR A 62 -0.97 7.88 -16.23
CA THR A 62 -1.90 7.61 -15.12
C THR A 62 -1.12 7.39 -13.81
N ALA A 63 0.00 6.67 -13.86
CA ALA A 63 0.88 6.46 -12.70
C ALA A 63 1.29 7.80 -12.08
N ARG A 64 1.76 8.74 -12.90
CA ARG A 64 2.14 10.07 -12.46
C ARG A 64 1.00 10.79 -11.73
N GLU A 65 -0.18 10.84 -12.32
CA GLU A 65 -1.30 11.58 -11.76
C GLU A 65 -1.85 10.96 -10.45
N VAL A 66 -1.91 9.64 -10.35
CA VAL A 66 -2.34 9.00 -9.10
C VAL A 66 -1.30 9.13 -7.99
N LEU A 67 -0.01 9.13 -8.31
CA LEU A 67 1.07 9.35 -7.33
C LEU A 67 1.06 10.77 -6.74
N LYS A 68 0.69 11.78 -7.52
CA LYS A 68 0.45 13.14 -6.99
C LYS A 68 -0.69 13.12 -5.98
N ARG A 69 -1.83 12.58 -6.37
CA ARG A 69 -3.07 12.59 -5.58
C ARG A 69 -2.98 11.73 -4.31
N GLN A 70 -2.19 10.66 -4.29
CA GLN A 70 -2.14 9.75 -3.14
C GLN A 70 -1.62 10.40 -1.85
N ILE A 71 -0.89 11.53 -1.95
CA ILE A 71 -0.32 12.22 -0.79
C ILE A 71 -1.40 12.76 0.12
N THR A 72 -2.51 13.26 -0.46
CA THR A 72 -3.67 13.78 0.27
C THR A 72 -4.85 12.82 0.33
N ALA A 73 -4.85 11.76 -0.49
CA ALA A 73 -5.92 10.79 -0.54
C ALA A 73 -5.76 9.68 0.51
N PRO A 74 -6.86 9.14 1.05
CA PRO A 74 -6.80 7.99 1.94
C PRO A 74 -6.25 6.75 1.22
N VAL A 75 -5.58 5.87 1.97
CA VAL A 75 -5.13 4.57 1.48
C VAL A 75 -6.27 3.57 1.53
N LEU A 76 -6.74 3.10 0.38
CA LEU A 76 -7.85 2.15 0.28
C LEU A 76 -7.39 0.68 0.46
N TRP A 77 -6.61 0.40 1.51
CA TRP A 77 -5.92 -0.88 1.71
C TRP A 77 -6.83 -2.11 1.59
N THR A 78 -7.99 -2.09 2.24
CA THR A 78 -8.95 -3.21 2.18
C THR A 78 -9.45 -3.46 0.75
N ARG A 79 -9.72 -2.40 -0.01
CA ARG A 79 -10.12 -2.51 -1.42
C ARG A 79 -9.00 -3.07 -2.28
N ILE A 80 -7.76 -2.60 -2.08
CA ILE A 80 -6.58 -3.09 -2.80
C ILE A 80 -6.40 -4.59 -2.60
N VAL A 81 -6.43 -5.06 -1.35
CA VAL A 81 -6.24 -6.49 -1.04
C VAL A 81 -7.36 -7.34 -1.66
N ARG A 82 -8.62 -6.90 -1.56
CA ARG A 82 -9.75 -7.61 -2.18
C ARG A 82 -9.65 -7.61 -3.69
N ARG A 83 -9.29 -6.47 -4.29
CA ARG A 83 -9.12 -6.36 -5.75
C ARG A 83 -8.03 -7.27 -6.28
N LEU A 84 -6.88 -7.36 -5.59
CA LEU A 84 -5.83 -8.32 -5.93
C LEU A 84 -6.33 -9.77 -5.88
N TRP A 85 -7.10 -10.10 -4.85
CA TRP A 85 -7.70 -11.44 -4.72
C TRP A 85 -8.68 -11.76 -5.85
N GLU A 86 -9.53 -10.81 -6.24
CA GLU A 86 -10.44 -10.93 -7.39
C GLU A 86 -9.67 -11.13 -8.70
N LEU A 87 -8.52 -10.47 -8.85
CA LEU A 87 -7.63 -10.62 -10.00
C LEU A 87 -6.82 -11.93 -10.00
N GLY A 88 -7.06 -12.81 -9.04
CA GLY A 88 -6.42 -14.12 -8.97
C GLY A 88 -5.14 -14.20 -8.15
N VAL A 89 -4.71 -13.13 -7.50
CA VAL A 89 -3.56 -13.17 -6.59
C VAL A 89 -3.90 -14.00 -5.37
N ARG A 90 -3.05 -14.96 -5.03
CA ARG A 90 -3.19 -15.86 -3.88
C ARG A 90 -2.06 -15.74 -2.87
N THR A 91 -0.88 -15.33 -3.34
CA THR A 91 0.32 -15.15 -2.53
C THR A 91 0.70 -13.68 -2.46
N PHE A 92 0.91 -13.19 -1.27
CA PHE A 92 1.36 -11.82 -0.98
C PHE A 92 2.74 -11.87 -0.35
N VAL A 93 3.66 -11.08 -0.88
CA VAL A 93 5.02 -10.98 -0.35
C VAL A 93 5.20 -9.60 0.26
N GLU A 94 5.37 -9.53 1.58
CA GLU A 94 5.71 -8.29 2.28
C GLU A 94 7.23 -8.16 2.35
N VAL A 95 7.77 -7.14 1.69
CA VAL A 95 9.21 -6.86 1.65
C VAL A 95 9.51 -5.66 2.55
N GLY A 96 10.34 -5.87 3.57
CA GLY A 96 10.74 -4.85 4.53
C GLY A 96 10.61 -5.30 5.98
N PRO A 97 10.99 -4.46 6.95
CA PRO A 97 10.98 -4.81 8.35
C PRO A 97 9.56 -5.00 8.90
N GLY A 98 9.36 -6.04 9.68
CA GLY A 98 8.10 -6.32 10.36
C GLY A 98 7.10 -7.17 9.55
N ARG A 99 5.85 -7.24 10.05
CA ARG A 99 4.77 -8.09 9.51
C ARG A 99 3.41 -7.40 9.60
N VAL A 100 3.36 -6.10 9.45
CA VAL A 100 2.14 -5.30 9.63
C VAL A 100 1.16 -5.58 8.50
N LEU A 101 1.63 -5.52 7.25
CA LEU A 101 0.78 -5.73 6.08
C LEU A 101 0.29 -7.18 6.00
N THR A 102 1.14 -8.15 6.31
CA THR A 102 0.74 -9.56 6.47
C THR A 102 -0.41 -9.72 7.45
N GLY A 103 -0.31 -9.10 8.63
CA GLY A 103 -1.38 -9.14 9.62
C GLY A 103 -2.69 -8.51 9.15
N LEU A 104 -2.60 -7.43 8.37
CA LEU A 104 -3.77 -6.77 7.76
C LEU A 104 -4.39 -7.64 6.64
N ILE A 105 -3.55 -8.20 5.76
CA ILE A 105 -4.01 -9.09 4.67
C ILE A 105 -4.76 -10.29 5.24
N LYS A 106 -4.19 -10.98 6.22
CA LYS A 106 -4.82 -12.15 6.87
C LYS A 106 -6.16 -11.85 7.54
N ARG A 107 -6.37 -10.61 8.01
CA ARG A 107 -7.69 -10.18 8.54
C ARG A 107 -8.71 -9.92 7.45
N ILE A 108 -8.26 -9.52 6.25
CA ILE A 108 -9.13 -9.21 5.11
C ILE A 108 -9.46 -10.50 4.34
N ILE A 109 -8.45 -11.34 4.11
CA ILE A 109 -8.50 -12.60 3.38
C ILE A 109 -7.76 -13.67 4.21
N PRO A 110 -8.43 -14.42 5.09
CA PRO A 110 -7.79 -15.44 5.93
C PRO A 110 -7.04 -16.50 5.13
N ASP A 111 -7.54 -16.86 3.94
CA ASP A 111 -6.98 -17.88 3.07
C ASP A 111 -5.78 -17.38 2.23
N ALA A 112 -5.49 -16.08 2.22
CA ALA A 112 -4.35 -15.54 1.48
C ALA A 112 -3.04 -16.12 2.00
N GLU A 113 -2.19 -16.57 1.12
CA GLU A 113 -0.83 -16.94 1.48
C GLU A 113 0.02 -15.68 1.67
N CYS A 114 0.79 -15.60 2.75
CA CYS A 114 1.66 -14.46 3.02
C CYS A 114 3.08 -14.92 3.31
N VAL A 115 4.04 -14.29 2.65
CA VAL A 115 5.48 -14.50 2.84
C VAL A 115 6.12 -13.17 3.24
N ASN A 116 7.04 -13.21 4.19
CA ASN A 116 7.78 -12.02 4.63
C ASN A 116 9.24 -12.15 4.20
N VAL A 117 9.78 -11.06 3.66
CA VAL A 117 11.18 -10.90 3.28
C VAL A 117 11.71 -9.67 4.00
N ASN A 118 12.37 -9.87 5.14
CA ASN A 118 12.82 -8.80 6.02
C ASN A 118 14.33 -8.85 6.34
N ASP A 119 15.01 -9.91 5.94
CA ASP A 119 16.45 -10.13 6.09
C ASP A 119 16.98 -11.08 5.00
N LEU A 120 18.28 -11.38 5.04
CA LEU A 120 18.92 -12.23 4.04
C LEU A 120 18.39 -13.67 4.10
N GLU A 121 18.16 -14.22 5.28
CA GLU A 121 17.67 -15.58 5.47
C GLU A 121 16.29 -15.78 4.85
N THR A 122 15.37 -14.85 5.13
CA THR A 122 14.00 -14.86 4.57
C THR A 122 13.99 -14.59 3.06
N LEU A 123 14.93 -13.78 2.56
CA LEU A 123 15.11 -13.59 1.11
C LEU A 123 15.55 -14.90 0.44
N GLU A 124 16.57 -15.57 0.97
CA GLU A 124 17.03 -16.85 0.45
C GLU A 124 15.95 -17.92 0.48
N ALA A 125 15.14 -17.98 1.57
CA ALA A 125 14.01 -18.87 1.65
C ALA A 125 12.95 -18.59 0.58
N ALA A 126 12.64 -17.31 0.33
CA ALA A 126 11.73 -16.91 -0.72
C ALA A 126 12.26 -17.26 -2.14
N LEU A 127 13.55 -17.04 -2.39
CA LEU A 127 14.18 -17.39 -3.67
C LEU A 127 14.20 -18.91 -3.94
N ARG A 128 14.37 -19.73 -2.90
CA ARG A 128 14.28 -21.20 -3.03
C ARG A 128 12.86 -21.63 -3.41
N ARG A 129 11.85 -20.90 -2.95
CA ARG A 129 10.44 -21.20 -3.24
C ARG A 129 10.04 -20.83 -4.67
N TRP A 130 10.61 -19.73 -5.21
CA TRP A 130 10.38 -19.26 -6.58
C TRP A 130 11.73 -19.18 -7.33
N PRO A 131 12.27 -20.33 -7.78
CA PRO A 131 13.47 -20.31 -8.58
C PRO A 131 13.20 -19.58 -9.90
N ARG A 132 14.25 -18.93 -10.42
CA ARG A 132 14.19 -18.19 -11.70
C ARG A 132 13.98 -19.13 -12.87
#